data_5973ee323befdf0c2fa3fee8e04f6fb9
#
_entry.id   5973ee323befdf0c2fa3fee8e04f6fb9
#
_cell.length_a   1.000
_cell.length_b   1.000
_cell.length_c   1.000
_cell.angle_alpha   90.00
_cell.angle_beta   90.00
_cell.angle_gamma   90.00
#
_symmetry.space_group_name_H-M   'P 1'
#
loop_
_entity.id
_entity.type
_entity.pdbx_description
1 polymer ?
#
loop_
_entity_poly.entity_id
_entity_poly.type
_entity_poly.pdbx_seq_one_letter_code
_entity_poly.pdbx_strand_id
1 'polypeptide(L)'
;MRVVIADEWAVLRGGVSVVLGSCGVTATRQASTATGALAELRPGGPELIIFGLVGDQPLLGAVRRAKAIDPDVRVLVLVPEPDRELVLGLLDGGADAVLTRTASEDELSDAVVRVTKGERFIAPGLLAMLFGDVVAPAPAIDDDHPLTDRERTVLALLVEGRSNRQIADELFIGEATVKTHLHNLYEKLAVSNRVQAVSRAIERRLLY
;
A
#
# COMPACT_ATOMS: atom_id res chain seq x y z
N MET A 1 -6.94 7.84 18.55
CA MET A 1 -7.11 8.52 17.24
C MET A 1 -8.50 8.24 16.68
N ARG A 2 -9.18 9.25 16.17
CA ARG A 2 -10.50 9.15 15.53
C ARG A 2 -10.33 9.20 14.03
N VAL A 3 -10.94 8.24 13.32
CA VAL A 3 -10.79 8.08 11.88
C VAL A 3 -12.15 8.04 11.20
N VAL A 4 -12.25 8.65 10.03
CA VAL A 4 -13.37 8.47 9.10
C VAL A 4 -12.91 7.70 7.89
N ILE A 5 -13.65 6.67 7.51
CA ILE A 5 -13.41 5.87 6.30
C ILE A 5 -14.54 6.13 5.32
N ALA A 6 -14.19 6.60 4.13
CA ALA A 6 -15.11 6.86 3.04
C ALA A 6 -14.82 5.95 1.85
N ASP A 7 -15.73 5.03 1.58
CA ASP A 7 -15.70 4.17 0.39
C ASP A 7 -17.12 3.66 0.11
N GLU A 8 -17.49 3.50 -1.14
CA GLU A 8 -18.83 2.97 -1.50
C GLU A 8 -18.99 1.50 -1.08
N TRP A 9 -17.89 0.72 -1.03
CA TRP A 9 -17.93 -0.69 -0.68
C TRP A 9 -17.81 -0.93 0.81
N ALA A 10 -18.90 -1.42 1.41
CA ALA A 10 -18.95 -1.71 2.85
C ALA A 10 -17.89 -2.74 3.29
N VAL A 11 -17.56 -3.71 2.42
CA VAL A 11 -16.54 -4.73 2.71
C VAL A 11 -15.17 -4.09 2.86
N LEU A 12 -14.82 -3.13 2.00
CA LEU A 12 -13.54 -2.44 2.10
C LEU A 12 -13.48 -1.59 3.36
N ARG A 13 -14.55 -0.85 3.67
CA ARG A 13 -14.62 -0.08 4.93
C ARG A 13 -14.44 -0.98 6.15
N GLY A 14 -15.06 -2.16 6.14
CA GLY A 14 -14.91 -3.16 7.21
C GLY A 14 -13.47 -3.66 7.34
N GLY A 15 -12.85 -4.05 6.22
CA GLY A 15 -11.44 -4.51 6.19
C GLY A 15 -10.48 -3.44 6.70
N VAL A 16 -10.60 -2.21 6.20
CA VAL A 16 -9.79 -1.08 6.67
C VAL A 16 -9.99 -0.84 8.18
N SER A 17 -11.23 -0.92 8.69
CA SER A 17 -11.50 -0.78 10.13
C SER A 17 -10.79 -1.83 10.98
N VAL A 18 -10.68 -3.07 10.50
CA VAL A 18 -9.97 -4.15 11.20
C VAL A 18 -8.47 -3.83 11.30
N VAL A 19 -7.86 -3.45 10.18
CA VAL A 19 -6.44 -3.06 10.14
C VAL A 19 -6.17 -1.86 11.05
N LEU A 20 -7.03 -0.85 11.04
CA LEU A 20 -6.91 0.32 11.92
C LEU A 20 -6.98 -0.04 13.41
N GLY A 21 -7.77 -1.06 13.77
CA GLY A 21 -7.84 -1.57 15.15
C GLY A 21 -6.49 -2.03 15.66
N SER A 22 -5.68 -2.70 14.84
CA SER A 22 -4.31 -3.12 15.17
C SER A 22 -3.32 -1.95 15.30
N CYS A 23 -3.63 -0.81 14.68
CA CYS A 23 -2.81 0.41 14.76
C CYS A 23 -3.17 1.33 15.96
N GLY A 24 -4.00 0.86 16.90
CA GLY A 24 -4.40 1.64 18.09
C GLY A 24 -5.45 2.72 17.81
N VAL A 25 -6.20 2.60 16.72
CA VAL A 25 -7.35 3.48 16.43
C VAL A 25 -8.49 3.14 17.37
N THR A 26 -8.99 4.15 18.09
CA THR A 26 -10.00 3.97 19.14
C THR A 26 -11.43 4.20 18.68
N ALA A 27 -11.61 4.90 17.57
CA ALA A 27 -12.94 5.19 17.03
C ALA A 27 -12.88 5.35 15.51
N THR A 28 -13.69 4.57 14.81
CA THR A 28 -13.88 4.70 13.35
C THR A 28 -15.32 5.08 13.06
N ARG A 29 -15.51 6.02 12.12
CA ARG A 29 -16.79 6.28 11.47
C ARG A 29 -16.70 5.86 10.01
N GLN A 30 -17.80 5.42 9.45
CA GLN A 30 -17.87 4.96 8.07
C GLN A 30 -18.88 5.78 7.29
N ALA A 31 -18.51 6.19 6.09
CA ALA A 31 -19.37 6.85 5.13
C ALA A 31 -19.31 6.14 3.78
N SER A 32 -20.41 6.09 3.06
CA SER A 32 -20.44 5.54 1.70
C SER A 32 -20.13 6.58 0.64
N THR A 33 -20.02 7.85 1.00
CA THR A 33 -19.78 8.98 0.11
C THR A 33 -18.75 9.93 0.70
N ALA A 34 -18.04 10.67 -0.16
CA ALA A 34 -17.12 11.71 0.29
C ALA A 34 -17.85 12.83 1.01
N THR A 35 -19.04 13.24 0.52
CA THR A 35 -19.84 14.28 1.16
C THR A 35 -20.21 13.89 2.59
N GLY A 36 -20.62 12.64 2.82
CA GLY A 36 -20.92 12.12 4.15
C GLY A 36 -19.70 12.13 5.08
N ALA A 37 -18.54 11.76 4.57
CA ALA A 37 -17.30 11.77 5.33
C ALA A 37 -16.82 13.19 5.65
N LEU A 38 -16.92 14.12 4.70
CA LEU A 38 -16.55 15.53 4.89
C LEU A 38 -17.45 16.23 5.92
N ALA A 39 -18.71 15.82 6.05
CA ALA A 39 -19.63 16.34 7.06
C ALA A 39 -19.20 16.01 8.51
N GLU A 40 -18.35 15.02 8.71
CA GLU A 40 -17.77 14.68 10.01
C GLU A 40 -16.57 15.56 10.39
N LEU A 41 -15.99 16.29 9.43
CA LEU A 41 -14.83 17.16 9.67
C LEU A 41 -15.27 18.43 10.42
N ARG A 42 -14.58 18.72 11.51
CA ARG A 42 -14.77 19.92 12.33
C ARG A 42 -13.55 20.07 13.25
N PRO A 43 -13.24 21.26 13.75
CA PRO A 43 -12.19 21.45 14.74
C PRO A 43 -12.35 20.51 15.93
N GLY A 44 -11.29 19.76 16.26
CA GLY A 44 -11.34 18.70 17.28
C GLY A 44 -12.14 17.46 16.85
N GLY A 45 -12.43 17.29 15.58
CA GLY A 45 -13.08 16.14 14.96
C GLY A 45 -12.13 14.96 14.69
N PRO A 46 -12.32 14.25 13.57
CA PRO A 46 -11.43 13.18 13.13
C PRO A 46 -10.01 13.69 12.86
N GLU A 47 -9.02 12.91 13.26
CA GLU A 47 -7.61 13.21 13.05
C GLU A 47 -7.10 12.67 11.70
N LEU A 48 -7.78 11.64 11.17
CA LEU A 48 -7.49 11.03 9.89
C LEU A 48 -8.78 10.76 9.12
N ILE A 49 -8.77 11.05 7.83
CA ILE A 49 -9.80 10.62 6.88
C ILE A 49 -9.16 9.73 5.82
N ILE A 50 -9.79 8.60 5.53
CA ILE A 50 -9.37 7.65 4.51
C ILE A 50 -10.39 7.67 3.39
N PHE A 51 -9.98 8.08 2.20
CA PHE A 51 -10.81 8.04 1.01
C PHE A 51 -10.43 6.83 0.14
N GLY A 52 -11.41 5.99 -0.14
CA GLY A 52 -11.35 5.01 -1.21
C GLY A 52 -12.19 5.46 -2.41
N LEU A 53 -12.83 4.53 -3.10
CA LEU A 53 -13.74 4.86 -4.20
C LEU A 53 -15.01 5.51 -3.64
N VAL A 54 -15.27 6.72 -4.04
CA VAL A 54 -16.47 7.49 -3.66
C VAL A 54 -17.13 8.01 -4.93
N GLY A 55 -18.33 7.52 -5.21
CA GLY A 55 -19.02 7.78 -6.47
C GLY A 55 -19.64 9.19 -6.58
N ASP A 56 -19.69 9.95 -5.48
CA ASP A 56 -20.34 11.27 -5.43
C ASP A 56 -19.44 12.43 -5.88
N GLN A 57 -18.13 12.25 -5.88
CA GLN A 57 -17.18 13.24 -6.39
C GLN A 57 -15.79 12.65 -6.67
N PRO A 58 -14.96 13.30 -7.54
CA PRO A 58 -13.59 12.89 -7.78
C PRO A 58 -12.75 12.91 -6.49
N LEU A 59 -11.86 11.93 -6.32
CA LEU A 59 -10.96 11.82 -5.15
C LEU A 59 -10.17 13.10 -4.88
N LEU A 60 -9.62 13.72 -5.94
CA LEU A 60 -8.87 14.98 -5.82
C LEU A 60 -9.74 16.11 -5.24
N GLY A 61 -11.01 16.18 -5.65
CA GLY A 61 -11.97 17.14 -5.10
C GLY A 61 -12.23 16.89 -3.62
N ALA A 62 -12.39 15.62 -3.22
CA ALA A 62 -12.60 15.23 -1.83
C ALA A 62 -11.39 15.60 -0.95
N VAL A 63 -10.17 15.32 -1.40
CA VAL A 63 -8.92 15.68 -0.69
C VAL A 63 -8.82 17.18 -0.47
N ARG A 64 -8.97 17.98 -1.52
CA ARG A 64 -8.90 19.45 -1.43
C ARG A 64 -9.96 20.02 -0.49
N ARG A 65 -11.18 19.48 -0.54
CA ARG A 65 -12.26 19.92 0.37
C ARG A 65 -11.98 19.52 1.81
N ALA A 66 -11.44 18.34 2.08
CA ALA A 66 -11.04 17.94 3.42
C ALA A 66 -10.02 18.93 4.01
N LYS A 67 -8.98 19.26 3.27
CA LYS A 67 -7.95 20.21 3.69
C LYS A 67 -8.45 21.66 3.80
N ALA A 68 -9.46 22.03 3.02
CA ALA A 68 -10.11 23.34 3.13
C ALA A 68 -11.00 23.46 4.38
N ILE A 69 -11.63 22.37 4.83
CA ILE A 69 -12.46 22.34 6.04
C ILE A 69 -11.58 22.28 7.29
N ASP A 70 -10.58 21.41 7.29
CA ASP A 70 -9.63 21.24 8.39
C ASP A 70 -8.23 21.01 7.81
N PRO A 71 -7.34 22.02 7.82
CA PRO A 71 -5.97 21.88 7.31
C PRO A 71 -5.12 20.85 8.07
N ASP A 72 -5.45 20.58 9.34
CA ASP A 72 -4.70 19.68 10.21
C ASP A 72 -5.14 18.23 10.06
N VAL A 73 -6.32 17.96 9.47
CA VAL A 73 -6.77 16.59 9.24
C VAL A 73 -5.79 15.86 8.32
N ARG A 74 -5.40 14.66 8.69
CA ARG A 74 -4.60 13.79 7.83
C ARG A 74 -5.49 13.14 6.78
N VAL A 75 -4.99 13.05 5.56
CA VAL A 75 -5.74 12.48 4.43
C VAL A 75 -4.95 11.34 3.82
N LEU A 76 -5.50 10.12 3.90
CA LEU A 76 -5.00 8.92 3.22
C LEU A 76 -5.95 8.56 2.08
N VAL A 77 -5.40 8.22 0.92
CA VAL A 77 -6.20 7.86 -0.26
C VAL A 77 -5.84 6.46 -0.74
N LEU A 78 -6.87 5.63 -0.94
CA LEU A 78 -6.78 4.30 -1.54
C LEU A 78 -7.24 4.38 -2.99
N VAL A 79 -6.30 4.45 -3.93
CA VAL A 79 -6.59 4.66 -5.36
C VAL A 79 -6.91 3.31 -6.03
N PRO A 80 -8.05 3.17 -6.75
CA PRO A 80 -8.39 1.92 -7.43
C PRO A 80 -7.49 1.65 -8.63
N GLU A 81 -7.32 2.64 -9.48
CA GLU A 81 -6.51 2.58 -10.70
C GLU A 81 -5.59 3.80 -10.73
N PRO A 82 -4.38 3.67 -10.19
CA PRO A 82 -3.46 4.78 -10.12
C PRO A 82 -2.85 5.09 -11.48
N ASP A 83 -2.83 6.36 -11.84
CA ASP A 83 -1.99 6.92 -12.89
C ASP A 83 -1.14 8.05 -12.31
N ARG A 84 -0.11 8.45 -13.05
CA ARG A 84 0.85 9.44 -12.59
C ARG A 84 0.21 10.80 -12.29
N GLU A 85 -0.69 11.24 -13.14
CA GLU A 85 -1.34 12.56 -13.03
C GLU A 85 -2.25 12.61 -11.80
N LEU A 86 -3.05 11.57 -11.57
CA LEU A 86 -3.91 11.44 -10.42
C LEU A 86 -3.11 11.46 -9.12
N VAL A 87 -2.05 10.66 -9.02
CA VAL A 87 -1.25 10.55 -7.79
C VAL A 87 -0.55 11.87 -7.49
N LEU A 88 0.06 12.54 -8.49
CA LEU A 88 0.64 13.87 -8.31
C LEU A 88 -0.42 14.89 -7.88
N GLY A 89 -1.58 14.89 -8.53
CA GLY A 89 -2.69 15.77 -8.18
C GLY A 89 -3.19 15.56 -6.75
N LEU A 90 -3.27 14.31 -6.27
CA LEU A 90 -3.64 14.01 -4.88
C LEU A 90 -2.62 14.56 -3.88
N LEU A 91 -1.33 14.40 -4.16
CA LEU A 91 -0.25 14.91 -3.31
C LEU A 91 -0.25 16.44 -3.27
N ASP A 92 -0.41 17.10 -4.42
CA ASP A 92 -0.54 18.56 -4.52
C ASP A 92 -1.82 19.06 -3.87
N GLY A 93 -2.88 18.24 -3.92
CA GLY A 93 -4.14 18.49 -3.24
C GLY A 93 -4.08 18.39 -1.72
N GLY A 94 -2.97 17.88 -1.17
CA GLY A 94 -2.71 17.78 0.26
C GLY A 94 -2.93 16.38 0.84
N ALA A 95 -2.97 15.31 0.03
CA ALA A 95 -2.95 13.96 0.56
C ALA A 95 -1.66 13.70 1.35
N ASP A 96 -1.79 13.15 2.55
CA ASP A 96 -0.65 12.78 3.41
C ASP A 96 -0.17 11.35 3.09
N ALA A 97 -1.06 10.49 2.61
CA ALA A 97 -0.68 9.17 2.08
C ALA A 97 -1.48 8.79 0.83
N VAL A 98 -0.82 8.07 -0.09
CA VAL A 98 -1.47 7.49 -1.28
C VAL A 98 -1.03 6.04 -1.42
N LEU A 99 -2.02 5.13 -1.43
CA LEU A 99 -1.84 3.69 -1.64
C LEU A 99 -2.78 3.21 -2.74
N THR A 100 -2.54 2.01 -3.24
CA THR A 100 -3.52 1.32 -4.08
C THR A 100 -4.59 0.65 -3.22
N ARG A 101 -5.77 0.38 -3.77
CA ARG A 101 -6.81 -0.42 -3.07
C ARG A 101 -6.39 -1.87 -2.84
N THR A 102 -5.37 -2.33 -3.53
CA THR A 102 -4.77 -3.67 -3.39
C THR A 102 -3.60 -3.69 -2.41
N ALA A 103 -3.35 -2.59 -1.69
CA ALA A 103 -2.32 -2.53 -0.66
C ALA A 103 -2.53 -3.62 0.38
N SER A 104 -1.43 -4.20 0.86
CA SER A 104 -1.48 -5.19 1.93
C SER A 104 -1.87 -4.55 3.28
N GLU A 105 -2.25 -5.39 4.24
CA GLU A 105 -2.51 -4.94 5.62
C GLU A 105 -1.28 -4.26 6.23
N ASP A 106 -0.08 -4.79 5.96
CA ASP A 106 1.18 -4.24 6.45
C ASP A 106 1.46 -2.85 5.85
N GLU A 107 1.24 -2.68 4.53
CA GLU A 107 1.40 -1.36 3.87
C GLU A 107 0.41 -0.33 4.41
N LEU A 108 -0.84 -0.73 4.62
CA LEU A 108 -1.86 0.17 5.17
C LEU A 108 -1.51 0.55 6.61
N SER A 109 -1.08 -0.42 7.43
CA SER A 109 -0.65 -0.18 8.81
C SER A 109 0.55 0.77 8.88
N ASP A 110 1.58 0.56 8.05
CA ASP A 110 2.76 1.44 7.99
C ASP A 110 2.37 2.87 7.57
N ALA A 111 1.52 2.99 6.54
CA ALA A 111 1.01 4.28 6.11
C ALA A 111 0.28 5.03 7.24
N VAL A 112 -0.61 4.35 7.96
CA VAL A 112 -1.35 4.95 9.08
C VAL A 112 -0.42 5.39 10.19
N VAL A 113 0.55 4.54 10.58
CA VAL A 113 1.53 4.87 11.63
C VAL A 113 2.39 6.08 11.25
N ARG A 114 2.83 6.18 10.00
CA ARG A 114 3.63 7.32 9.51
C ARG A 114 2.82 8.60 9.46
N VAL A 115 1.64 8.54 8.87
CA VAL A 115 0.76 9.71 8.75
C VAL A 115 0.38 10.27 10.12
N THR A 116 0.17 9.42 11.12
CA THR A 116 -0.11 9.87 12.49
C THR A 116 1.06 10.59 13.14
N LYS A 117 2.30 10.28 12.74
CA LYS A 117 3.51 11.00 13.16
C LYS A 117 3.75 12.30 12.36
N GLY A 118 2.91 12.59 11.38
CA GLY A 118 3.07 13.75 10.51
C GLY A 118 3.98 13.52 9.31
N GLU A 119 4.38 12.28 9.06
CA GLU A 119 5.16 11.88 7.89
C GLU A 119 4.24 11.69 6.69
N ARG A 120 4.74 11.92 5.47
CA ARG A 120 4.05 11.54 4.24
C ARG A 120 4.39 10.11 3.86
N PHE A 121 3.43 9.42 3.26
CA PHE A 121 3.63 8.06 2.77
C PHE A 121 3.09 7.89 1.35
N ILE A 122 3.90 7.33 0.48
CA ILE A 122 3.49 6.92 -0.86
C ILE A 122 3.89 5.45 -1.01
N ALA A 123 2.95 4.61 -1.39
CA ALA A 123 3.26 3.18 -1.59
C ALA A 123 4.43 3.00 -2.58
N PRO A 124 5.38 2.09 -2.30
CA PRO A 124 6.58 1.92 -3.14
C PRO A 124 6.30 1.74 -4.63
N GLY A 125 5.23 1.00 -4.97
CA GLY A 125 4.81 0.82 -6.35
C GLY A 125 4.37 2.12 -7.03
N LEU A 126 3.78 3.06 -6.27
CA LEU A 126 3.39 4.38 -6.78
C LEU A 126 4.59 5.31 -6.92
N LEU A 127 5.59 5.21 -6.03
CA LEU A 127 6.85 5.94 -6.17
C LEU A 127 7.57 5.57 -7.48
N ALA A 128 7.67 4.27 -7.78
CA ALA A 128 8.26 3.81 -9.03
C ALA A 128 7.53 4.36 -10.26
N MET A 129 6.19 4.43 -10.21
CA MET A 129 5.38 5.02 -11.28
C MET A 129 5.61 6.54 -11.41
N LEU A 130 5.77 7.27 -10.31
CA LEU A 130 5.92 8.73 -10.31
C LEU A 130 7.27 9.17 -10.87
N PHE A 131 8.33 8.50 -10.47
CA PHE A 131 9.69 8.91 -10.78
C PHE A 131 10.22 8.25 -12.04
N GLY A 132 9.49 7.26 -12.62
CA GLY A 132 9.92 6.56 -13.82
C GLY A 132 11.35 6.05 -13.67
N ASP A 133 12.14 6.10 -14.75
CA ASP A 133 13.56 5.73 -14.76
C ASP A 133 14.49 6.68 -13.96
N VAL A 134 13.95 7.68 -13.25
CA VAL A 134 14.71 8.59 -12.37
C VAL A 134 14.95 7.98 -10.98
N VAL A 135 14.19 6.95 -10.59
CA VAL A 135 14.67 6.06 -9.55
C VAL A 135 15.88 5.36 -10.13
N ALA A 136 17.07 5.68 -9.63
CA ALA A 136 18.32 5.04 -10.01
C ALA A 136 18.06 3.55 -10.27
N PRO A 137 18.57 2.97 -11.35
CA PRO A 137 18.34 1.57 -11.63
C PRO A 137 18.52 0.84 -10.31
N ALA A 138 17.46 0.12 -9.88
CA ALA A 138 17.53 -0.66 -8.65
C ALA A 138 18.91 -1.32 -8.66
N PRO A 139 19.71 -1.18 -7.59
CA PRO A 139 21.11 -1.59 -7.62
C PRO A 139 21.16 -2.91 -8.36
N ALA A 140 22.00 -2.98 -9.39
CA ALA A 140 22.15 -4.20 -10.16
C ALA A 140 22.19 -5.32 -9.13
N ILE A 141 21.46 -6.44 -9.37
CA ILE A 141 21.66 -7.60 -8.51
C ILE A 141 23.16 -7.70 -8.44
N ASP A 142 23.68 -7.50 -7.24
CA ASP A 142 25.10 -7.54 -7.02
C ASP A 142 25.50 -8.93 -7.51
N ASP A 143 26.28 -9.00 -8.60
CA ASP A 143 26.78 -10.29 -9.11
C ASP A 143 27.58 -11.02 -8.01
N ASP A 144 27.99 -10.27 -6.97
CA ASP A 144 28.60 -10.80 -5.76
C ASP A 144 27.62 -11.53 -4.81
N HIS A 145 26.29 -11.35 -4.96
CA HIS A 145 25.29 -12.02 -4.09
C HIS A 145 24.21 -12.74 -4.93
N PRO A 146 24.55 -13.81 -5.67
CA PRO A 146 23.59 -14.56 -6.45
C PRO A 146 22.49 -15.18 -5.55
N LEU A 147 21.31 -15.39 -6.14
CA LEU A 147 20.26 -16.14 -5.44
C LEU A 147 20.79 -17.52 -5.06
N THR A 148 20.58 -17.91 -3.81
CA THR A 148 20.85 -19.28 -3.38
C THR A 148 19.92 -20.25 -4.10
N ASP A 149 20.26 -21.52 -4.17
CA ASP A 149 19.42 -22.54 -4.79
C ASP A 149 18.04 -22.60 -4.14
N ARG A 150 17.96 -22.32 -2.82
CA ARG A 150 16.71 -22.31 -2.10
C ARG A 150 15.84 -21.09 -2.46
N GLU A 151 16.44 -19.91 -2.57
CA GLU A 151 15.75 -18.70 -3.02
C GLU A 151 15.29 -18.82 -4.47
N ARG A 152 16.07 -19.46 -5.32
CA ARG A 152 15.71 -19.74 -6.71
C ARG A 152 14.52 -20.69 -6.80
N THR A 153 14.50 -21.74 -5.97
CA THR A 153 13.37 -22.67 -5.90
C THR A 153 12.11 -21.95 -5.41
N VAL A 154 12.22 -21.12 -4.37
CA VAL A 154 11.11 -20.34 -3.86
C VAL A 154 10.60 -19.35 -4.92
N LEU A 155 11.49 -18.72 -5.68
CA LEU A 155 11.14 -17.81 -6.78
C LEU A 155 10.39 -18.54 -7.91
N ALA A 156 10.79 -19.75 -8.26
CA ALA A 156 10.10 -20.56 -9.27
C ALA A 156 8.65 -20.84 -8.86
N LEU A 157 8.45 -21.31 -7.64
CA LEU A 157 7.11 -21.56 -7.10
C LEU A 157 6.28 -20.29 -6.96
N LEU A 158 6.94 -19.16 -6.69
CA LEU A 158 6.29 -17.86 -6.65
C LEU A 158 5.74 -17.45 -8.03
N VAL A 159 6.52 -17.68 -9.09
CA VAL A 159 6.14 -17.42 -10.49
C VAL A 159 4.99 -18.33 -10.92
N GLU A 160 4.95 -19.57 -10.44
CA GLU A 160 3.82 -20.51 -10.63
C GLU A 160 2.53 -20.10 -9.89
N GLY A 161 2.58 -19.03 -9.09
CA GLY A 161 1.41 -18.54 -8.37
C GLY A 161 1.12 -19.24 -7.04
N ARG A 162 2.05 -20.06 -6.51
CA ARG A 162 1.85 -20.82 -5.25
C ARG A 162 1.76 -19.89 -4.04
N SER A 163 0.80 -20.08 -3.17
CA SER A 163 0.74 -19.37 -1.88
C SER A 163 1.90 -19.78 -0.96
N ASN A 164 2.20 -18.96 0.07
CA ASN A 164 3.27 -19.29 1.04
C ASN A 164 3.06 -20.64 1.70
N ARG A 165 1.81 -21.00 1.99
CA ARG A 165 1.46 -22.31 2.54
C ARG A 165 1.76 -23.45 1.54
N GLN A 166 1.37 -23.29 0.26
CA GLN A 166 1.68 -24.28 -0.77
C GLN A 166 3.19 -24.43 -1.00
N ILE A 167 3.95 -23.31 -0.95
CA ILE A 167 5.41 -23.35 -1.02
C ILE A 167 5.98 -24.09 0.20
N ALA A 168 5.45 -23.83 1.39
CA ALA A 168 5.87 -24.51 2.62
C ALA A 168 5.64 -26.03 2.54
N ASP A 169 4.45 -26.43 2.11
CA ASP A 169 4.07 -27.84 1.94
C ASP A 169 4.96 -28.54 0.90
N GLU A 170 5.21 -27.90 -0.26
CA GLU A 170 5.99 -28.45 -1.36
C GLU A 170 7.49 -28.58 -1.02
N LEU A 171 7.99 -27.64 -0.21
CA LEU A 171 9.39 -27.61 0.21
C LEU A 171 9.65 -28.32 1.55
N PHE A 172 8.62 -28.86 2.19
CA PHE A 172 8.67 -29.51 3.51
C PHE A 172 9.27 -28.61 4.59
N ILE A 173 8.89 -27.32 4.64
CA ILE A 173 9.35 -26.32 5.62
C ILE A 173 8.16 -25.58 6.22
N GLY A 174 8.40 -24.83 7.30
CA GLY A 174 7.36 -23.98 7.89
C GLY A 174 7.06 -22.73 7.06
N GLU A 175 5.83 -22.22 7.11
CA GLU A 175 5.46 -20.95 6.45
C GLU A 175 6.31 -19.76 6.93
N ALA A 176 6.73 -19.76 8.20
CA ALA A 176 7.65 -18.74 8.73
C ALA A 176 9.01 -18.77 8.02
N THR A 177 9.51 -19.97 7.69
CA THR A 177 10.75 -20.14 6.94
C THR A 177 10.59 -19.66 5.49
N VAL A 178 9.43 -19.91 4.86
CA VAL A 178 9.12 -19.37 3.53
C VAL A 178 9.13 -17.84 3.56
N LYS A 179 8.51 -17.21 4.57
CA LYS A 179 8.53 -15.75 4.74
C LYS A 179 9.96 -15.21 4.85
N THR A 180 10.83 -15.89 5.58
CA THR A 180 12.25 -15.50 5.67
C THR A 180 12.97 -15.59 4.31
N HIS A 181 12.74 -16.68 3.55
CA HIS A 181 13.31 -16.81 2.21
C HIS A 181 12.78 -15.74 1.25
N LEU A 182 11.49 -15.41 1.33
CA LEU A 182 10.89 -14.33 0.54
C LEU A 182 11.46 -12.95 0.91
N HIS A 183 11.68 -12.68 2.17
CA HIS A 183 12.30 -11.43 2.62
C HIS A 183 13.70 -11.27 2.01
N ASN A 184 14.57 -12.27 2.19
CA ASN A 184 15.93 -12.26 1.64
C ASN A 184 15.92 -12.20 0.10
N LEU A 185 14.98 -12.91 -0.54
CA LEU A 185 14.78 -12.88 -1.98
C LEU A 185 14.40 -11.46 -2.46
N TYR A 186 13.46 -10.81 -1.76
CA TYR A 186 13.03 -9.46 -2.12
C TYR A 186 14.16 -8.44 -1.95
N GLU A 187 14.96 -8.56 -0.91
CA GLU A 187 16.15 -7.72 -0.72
C GLU A 187 17.15 -7.91 -1.88
N LYS A 188 17.49 -9.16 -2.22
CA LYS A 188 18.44 -9.47 -3.31
C LYS A 188 17.93 -9.05 -4.70
N LEU A 189 16.62 -9.15 -4.94
CA LEU A 189 15.99 -8.69 -6.18
C LEU A 189 15.75 -7.18 -6.21
N ALA A 190 15.99 -6.48 -5.09
CA ALA A 190 15.65 -5.08 -4.88
C ALA A 190 14.17 -4.79 -5.20
N VAL A 191 13.26 -5.61 -4.65
CA VAL A 191 11.82 -5.50 -4.82
C VAL A 191 11.12 -5.50 -3.46
N SER A 192 9.93 -4.94 -3.38
CA SER A 192 9.20 -4.78 -2.12
C SER A 192 7.97 -5.69 -1.99
N ASN A 193 7.58 -6.40 -3.05
CA ASN A 193 6.41 -7.25 -3.01
C ASN A 193 6.49 -8.42 -4.01
N ARG A 194 5.53 -9.36 -3.84
CA ARG A 194 5.42 -10.57 -4.65
C ARG A 194 5.30 -10.29 -6.15
N VAL A 195 4.47 -9.32 -6.54
CA VAL A 195 4.21 -9.00 -7.94
C VAL A 195 5.49 -8.50 -8.61
N GLN A 196 6.22 -7.62 -7.93
CA GLN A 196 7.50 -7.11 -8.41
C GLN A 196 8.55 -8.23 -8.51
N ALA A 197 8.57 -9.18 -7.56
CA ALA A 197 9.49 -10.31 -7.62
C ALA A 197 9.22 -11.19 -8.85
N VAL A 198 7.94 -11.47 -9.14
CA VAL A 198 7.54 -12.23 -10.33
C VAL A 198 7.90 -11.48 -11.62
N SER A 199 7.57 -10.19 -11.70
CA SER A 199 7.92 -9.35 -12.85
C SER A 199 9.42 -9.34 -13.11
N ARG A 200 10.21 -9.12 -12.04
CA ARG A 200 11.68 -9.11 -12.09
C ARG A 200 12.28 -10.44 -12.52
N ALA A 201 11.69 -11.56 -12.05
CA ALA A 201 12.13 -12.89 -12.45
C ALA A 201 11.95 -13.15 -13.95
N ILE A 202 10.83 -12.69 -14.51
CA ILE A 202 10.49 -12.81 -15.94
C ILE A 202 11.39 -11.90 -16.78
N GLU A 203 11.49 -10.61 -16.42
CA GLU A 203 12.28 -9.61 -17.13
C GLU A 203 13.77 -10.00 -17.24
N ARG A 204 14.34 -10.51 -16.16
CA ARG A 204 15.77 -10.88 -16.09
C ARG A 204 16.04 -12.34 -16.41
N ARG A 205 15.04 -13.13 -16.78
CA ARG A 205 15.16 -14.57 -17.10
C ARG A 205 15.89 -15.36 -16.02
N LEU A 206 15.59 -15.09 -14.74
CA LEU A 206 16.32 -15.68 -13.61
C LEU A 206 16.06 -17.17 -13.41
N LEU A 207 15.07 -17.73 -14.09
CA LEU A 207 14.65 -19.14 -13.97
C LEU A 207 14.93 -19.98 -15.22
N TYR A 208 15.54 -19.38 -16.27
CA TYR A 208 15.85 -20.06 -17.54
C TYR A 208 17.30 -19.87 -17.93
#